data_2d17b6dd1ca737deae9efa2110be5612
#
_entry.id   2d17b6dd1ca737deae9efa2110be5612
#
_cell.length_a   1.000
_cell.length_b   1.000
_cell.length_c   1.000
_cell.angle_alpha   90.00
_cell.angle_beta   90.00
_cell.angle_gamma   90.00
#
_symmetry.space_group_name_H-M   'P 1'
#
loop_
_entity.id
_entity.type
_entity.pdbx_description
1 polymer ?
#
loop_
_entity_poly.entity_id
_entity_poly.type
_entity_poly.pdbx_seq_one_letter_code
_entity_poly.pdbx_strand_id
1 'polypeptide(L)'
;MLVSDYNYDLPEERIAKFPPKERGSTRLLVLNRKTGEIKDSYYRNLDEFLNPGDVLILNDTRVMQSRLFCELPDGRKRELVVLEKHGDEPQRVMYRGKLHENDQLFVLGQSFSQSEGVRSAAAREPRGGLSKESSKERTGSFFRDDDRLATLVDGSERRAPKIEKNLATERIYVKRILGNGIAEVESDIPLNELAEKYGEVPLPPYLHRDATEDDKKRYQTVFASNMGSAAAPTASLNMTEDLLKRLKKKGVIIKYLTLHVGLGTFLPIRTDKIENHKMHSEWFHIPEDTIREIERVKRCKGANVSLRSIRDDGSERSEEPCNDGRDEAFRSEIIGDSRPRVIALGTTVARTLEYYAKTGKTEGEDDIFIYPGFNFQLVDALITNYHAPKSTVLMLASAFAGWDHLKNAYDHAIDKKYNFLSYGDSMLIC
;
A
#
# COMPACT_ATOMS: atom_id res chain seq x y z
N MET A 1 -10.79 -19.55 -9.39
CA MET A 1 -11.62 -18.36 -9.19
C MET A 1 -11.29 -17.33 -10.26
N LEU A 2 -12.28 -16.58 -10.74
CA LEU A 2 -12.03 -15.54 -11.75
C LEU A 2 -11.72 -14.20 -11.06
N VAL A 3 -10.76 -13.46 -11.57
CA VAL A 3 -10.45 -12.10 -11.11
C VAL A 3 -11.64 -11.16 -11.31
N SER A 4 -12.45 -11.42 -12.37
CA SER A 4 -13.68 -10.67 -12.67
C SER A 4 -14.75 -10.75 -11.57
N ASP A 5 -14.77 -11.82 -10.76
CA ASP A 5 -15.74 -12.03 -9.69
C ASP A 5 -15.54 -11.03 -8.53
N TYR A 6 -14.31 -10.48 -8.41
CA TYR A 6 -13.92 -9.50 -7.40
C TYR A 6 -13.86 -8.11 -8.01
N ASN A 7 -15.00 -7.67 -8.52
CA ASN A 7 -15.18 -6.38 -9.15
C ASN A 7 -16.30 -5.60 -8.48
N TYR A 8 -16.16 -4.28 -8.48
CA TYR A 8 -17.20 -3.33 -8.08
C TYR A 8 -16.97 -2.02 -8.82
N ASP A 9 -18.00 -1.19 -8.92
CA ASP A 9 -17.91 0.13 -9.52
C ASP A 9 -17.31 1.13 -8.53
N LEU A 10 -16.11 1.64 -8.83
CA LEU A 10 -15.45 2.69 -8.06
C LEU A 10 -15.61 4.03 -8.81
N PRO A 11 -16.47 4.94 -8.34
CA PRO A 11 -16.59 6.25 -8.93
C PRO A 11 -15.29 7.05 -8.81
N GLU A 12 -14.83 7.71 -9.87
CA GLU A 12 -13.57 8.44 -9.88
C GLU A 12 -13.53 9.56 -8.82
N GLU A 13 -14.66 10.18 -8.54
CA GLU A 13 -14.81 11.22 -7.52
C GLU A 13 -14.65 10.69 -6.07
N ARG A 14 -14.64 9.37 -5.90
CA ARG A 14 -14.37 8.74 -4.59
C ARG A 14 -12.88 8.49 -4.39
N ILE A 15 -12.04 8.63 -5.40
CA ILE A 15 -10.59 8.48 -5.26
C ILE A 15 -10.00 9.74 -4.61
N ALA A 16 -9.45 9.59 -3.40
CA ALA A 16 -8.78 10.69 -2.69
C ALA A 16 -7.46 11.05 -3.38
N LYS A 17 -7.44 12.12 -4.17
CA LYS A 17 -6.25 12.55 -4.92
C LYS A 17 -5.21 13.26 -4.03
N PHE A 18 -5.61 13.78 -2.88
CA PHE A 18 -4.77 14.50 -1.92
C PHE A 18 -4.98 13.99 -0.50
N PRO A 19 -3.97 14.11 0.37
CA PRO A 19 -4.14 13.78 1.77
C PRO A 19 -5.18 14.70 2.44
N PRO A 20 -5.89 14.23 3.47
CA PRO A 20 -6.81 15.06 4.22
C PRO A 20 -6.06 16.25 4.84
N LYS A 21 -6.74 17.41 5.02
CA LYS A 21 -6.12 18.60 5.61
C LYS A 21 -5.48 18.29 6.97
N GLU A 22 -6.16 17.51 7.78
CA GLU A 22 -5.69 17.06 9.08
C GLU A 22 -5.51 15.54 9.07
N ARG A 23 -4.33 15.05 9.47
CA ARG A 23 -4.06 13.61 9.60
C ARG A 23 -4.95 13.01 10.69
N GLY A 24 -5.57 11.85 10.41
CA GLY A 24 -6.48 11.18 11.34
C GLY A 24 -7.92 11.68 11.32
N SER A 25 -8.26 12.70 10.50
CA SER A 25 -9.64 13.19 10.36
C SER A 25 -10.51 12.33 9.44
N THR A 26 -9.95 11.31 8.81
CA THR A 26 -10.65 10.38 7.91
C THR A 26 -11.68 9.54 8.67
N ARG A 27 -12.61 8.96 7.92
CA ARG A 27 -13.60 8.04 8.49
C ARG A 27 -13.02 6.64 8.68
N LEU A 28 -13.65 5.90 9.56
CA LEU A 28 -13.36 4.49 9.82
C LEU A 28 -14.68 3.71 9.72
N LEU A 29 -14.74 2.73 8.85
CA LEU A 29 -15.81 1.75 8.85
C LEU A 29 -15.34 0.52 9.62
N VAL A 30 -16.12 0.07 10.58
CA VAL A 30 -15.87 -1.16 11.33
C VAL A 30 -16.77 -2.25 10.78
N LEU A 31 -16.17 -3.34 10.31
CA LEU A 31 -16.84 -4.50 9.75
C LEU A 31 -16.63 -5.72 10.66
N ASN A 32 -17.70 -6.24 11.21
CA ASN A 32 -17.67 -7.55 11.86
C ASN A 32 -17.65 -8.64 10.76
N ARG A 33 -16.52 -9.33 10.58
CA ARG A 33 -16.35 -10.32 9.53
C ARG A 33 -17.20 -11.59 9.70
N LYS A 34 -17.71 -11.85 10.91
CA LYS A 34 -18.55 -13.02 11.20
C LYS A 34 -20.01 -12.77 10.88
N THR A 35 -20.51 -11.56 11.21
CA THR A 35 -21.93 -11.22 11.09
C THR A 35 -22.23 -10.36 9.86
N GLY A 36 -21.22 -9.67 9.29
CA GLY A 36 -21.39 -8.68 8.24
C GLY A 36 -21.89 -7.32 8.75
N GLU A 37 -22.05 -7.15 10.08
CA GLU A 37 -22.49 -5.90 10.69
C GLU A 37 -21.48 -4.77 10.44
N ILE A 38 -22.00 -3.59 10.10
CA ILE A 38 -21.22 -2.40 9.76
C ILE A 38 -21.51 -1.27 10.75
N LYS A 39 -20.44 -0.63 11.24
CA LYS A 39 -20.52 0.56 12.06
C LYS A 39 -19.66 1.67 11.50
N ASP A 40 -20.25 2.85 11.26
CA ASP A 40 -19.52 4.05 10.86
C ASP A 40 -18.86 4.72 12.06
N SER A 41 -17.62 5.19 11.91
CA SER A 41 -16.83 5.91 12.92
C SER A 41 -15.81 6.84 12.24
N TYR A 42 -14.85 7.33 13.03
CA TYR A 42 -13.71 8.11 12.58
C TYR A 42 -12.39 7.42 12.96
N TYR A 43 -11.36 7.59 12.15
CA TYR A 43 -10.05 6.98 12.41
C TYR A 43 -9.46 7.40 13.76
N ARG A 44 -9.69 8.64 14.17
CA ARG A 44 -9.28 9.15 15.49
C ARG A 44 -9.87 8.40 16.69
N ASN A 45 -10.94 7.64 16.48
CA ASN A 45 -11.63 6.84 17.51
C ASN A 45 -11.21 5.36 17.45
N LEU A 46 -10.15 5.02 16.74
CA LEU A 46 -9.67 3.63 16.61
C LEU A 46 -9.43 2.97 17.98
N ASP A 47 -9.01 3.77 18.96
CA ASP A 47 -8.79 3.30 20.33
C ASP A 47 -10.07 2.77 21.01
N GLU A 48 -11.27 3.11 20.55
CA GLU A 48 -12.52 2.55 21.04
C GLU A 48 -12.68 1.04 20.70
N PHE A 49 -12.07 0.59 19.61
CA PHE A 49 -12.23 -0.76 19.03
C PHE A 49 -11.09 -1.72 19.35
N LEU A 50 -10.02 -1.25 19.99
CA LEU A 50 -8.89 -2.06 20.41
C LEU A 50 -8.91 -2.25 21.93
N ASN A 51 -8.52 -3.46 22.40
CA ASN A 51 -8.53 -3.84 23.81
C ASN A 51 -7.15 -3.69 24.45
N PRO A 52 -7.10 -3.49 25.79
CA PRO A 52 -5.86 -3.71 26.54
C PRO A 52 -5.31 -5.12 26.27
N GLY A 53 -4.01 -5.22 26.04
CA GLY A 53 -3.35 -6.48 25.71
C GLY A 53 -3.34 -6.87 24.23
N ASP A 54 -4.15 -6.22 23.37
CA ASP A 54 -4.05 -6.37 21.91
C ASP A 54 -2.65 -5.95 21.42
N VAL A 55 -2.13 -6.67 20.43
CA VAL A 55 -0.85 -6.34 19.78
C VAL A 55 -1.13 -5.75 18.41
N LEU A 56 -0.94 -4.43 18.28
CA LEU A 56 -1.06 -3.70 17.02
C LEU A 56 0.31 -3.67 16.33
N ILE A 57 0.40 -4.30 15.17
CA ILE A 57 1.64 -4.39 14.39
C ILE A 57 1.59 -3.42 13.20
N LEU A 58 2.64 -2.63 13.06
CA LEU A 58 2.80 -1.54 12.11
C LEU A 58 3.99 -1.84 11.16
N ASN A 59 3.92 -1.34 9.92
CA ASN A 59 5.06 -1.36 9.00
C ASN A 59 5.80 -0.02 9.10
N ASP A 60 7.03 -0.03 9.61
CA ASP A 60 7.85 1.16 9.85
C ASP A 60 8.74 1.55 8.67
N THR A 61 8.49 0.98 7.52
CA THR A 61 9.23 1.34 6.30
C THR A 61 9.09 2.82 5.97
N ARG A 62 10.16 3.40 5.43
CA ARG A 62 10.25 4.79 4.97
C ARG A 62 10.34 4.83 3.44
N VAL A 63 9.49 5.65 2.83
CA VAL A 63 9.48 5.86 1.37
C VAL A 63 10.70 6.67 0.95
N MET A 64 11.39 6.17 -0.08
CA MET A 64 12.47 6.90 -0.77
C MET A 64 11.91 7.83 -1.84
N GLN A 65 12.61 8.89 -2.17
CA GLN A 65 12.32 9.72 -3.34
C GLN A 65 12.84 9.03 -4.60
N SER A 66 12.37 7.81 -4.85
CA SER A 66 12.95 6.89 -5.83
C SER A 66 12.57 7.17 -7.29
N ARG A 67 11.69 8.16 -7.56
CA ARG A 67 11.25 8.52 -8.92
C ARG A 67 12.20 9.54 -9.53
N LEU A 68 12.93 9.14 -10.55
CA LEU A 68 13.90 9.95 -11.29
C LEU A 68 13.36 10.27 -12.68
N PHE A 69 13.49 11.53 -13.08
CA PHE A 69 13.29 11.92 -14.48
C PHE A 69 14.64 12.00 -15.18
N CYS A 70 14.70 11.41 -16.36
CA CYS A 70 15.91 11.33 -17.14
C CYS A 70 15.65 11.71 -18.60
N GLU A 71 16.71 12.07 -19.32
CA GLU A 71 16.67 12.38 -20.74
C GLU A 71 17.71 11.54 -21.49
N LEU A 72 17.32 10.94 -22.62
CA LEU A 72 18.23 10.28 -23.55
C LEU A 72 19.02 11.35 -24.36
N PRO A 73 20.16 10.99 -24.99
CA PRO A 73 20.94 11.93 -25.82
C PRO A 73 20.15 12.62 -26.94
N ASP A 74 19.10 11.99 -27.43
CA ASP A 74 18.19 12.52 -28.46
C ASP A 74 17.07 13.43 -27.91
N GLY A 75 17.06 13.72 -26.61
CA GLY A 75 16.09 14.60 -25.95
C GLY A 75 14.81 13.90 -25.48
N ARG A 76 14.65 12.59 -25.71
CA ARG A 76 13.48 11.86 -25.22
C ARG A 76 13.54 11.64 -23.71
N LYS A 77 12.48 12.04 -23.02
CA LYS A 77 12.37 11.90 -21.57
C LYS A 77 12.02 10.47 -21.16
N ARG A 78 12.52 10.08 -20.00
CA ARG A 78 12.25 8.77 -19.36
C ARG A 78 11.96 8.99 -17.89
N GLU A 79 11.06 8.20 -17.39
CA GLU A 79 10.78 8.09 -15.96
C GLU A 79 11.34 6.76 -15.44
N LEU A 80 12.17 6.84 -14.42
CA LEU A 80 12.71 5.69 -13.71
C LEU A 80 12.22 5.70 -12.28
N VAL A 81 11.95 4.52 -11.73
CA VAL A 81 11.77 4.37 -10.29
C VAL A 81 12.81 3.38 -9.80
N VAL A 82 13.68 3.86 -8.93
CA VAL A 82 14.74 3.05 -8.31
C VAL A 82 14.08 1.98 -7.45
N LEU A 83 14.44 0.73 -7.71
CA LEU A 83 14.01 -0.42 -6.91
C LEU A 83 15.05 -0.68 -5.81
N GLU A 84 14.58 -1.25 -4.71
CA GLU A 84 15.45 -1.64 -3.63
C GLU A 84 16.52 -2.64 -4.10
N LYS A 85 17.73 -2.49 -3.56
CA LYS A 85 18.84 -3.39 -3.81
C LYS A 85 19.12 -4.22 -2.56
N HIS A 86 19.17 -5.53 -2.70
CA HIS A 86 19.52 -6.45 -1.63
C HIS A 86 20.89 -7.07 -1.88
N GLY A 87 21.78 -6.93 -0.91
CA GLY A 87 23.13 -7.51 -0.97
C GLY A 87 23.91 -7.08 -2.22
N ASP A 88 24.50 -8.05 -2.91
CA ASP A 88 25.35 -7.86 -4.11
C ASP A 88 24.54 -7.88 -5.43
N GLU A 89 23.21 -7.86 -5.37
CA GLU A 89 22.38 -7.84 -6.58
C GLU A 89 22.65 -6.61 -7.43
N PRO A 90 22.51 -6.72 -8.79
CA PRO A 90 22.56 -5.57 -9.66
C PRO A 90 21.48 -4.55 -9.31
N GLN A 91 21.82 -3.26 -9.42
CA GLN A 91 20.85 -2.20 -9.21
C GLN A 91 19.77 -2.25 -10.30
N ARG A 92 18.51 -2.22 -9.90
CA ARG A 92 17.35 -2.30 -10.79
C ARG A 92 16.51 -1.04 -10.73
N VAL A 93 15.89 -0.71 -11.86
CA VAL A 93 14.89 0.36 -11.98
C VAL A 93 13.65 -0.18 -12.69
N MET A 94 12.49 0.28 -12.27
CA MET A 94 11.30 0.21 -13.12
C MET A 94 11.32 1.45 -14.03
N TYR A 95 10.96 1.31 -15.31
CA TYR A 95 11.02 2.42 -16.25
C TYR A 95 9.72 2.56 -17.05
N ARG A 96 9.44 3.79 -17.45
CA ARG A 96 8.36 4.14 -18.37
C ARG A 96 8.91 4.64 -19.70
N GLY A 97 8.28 4.22 -20.78
CA GLY A 97 8.74 4.46 -22.17
C GLY A 97 9.64 3.34 -22.68
N LYS A 98 10.24 3.52 -23.85
CA LYS A 98 11.08 2.50 -24.48
C LYS A 98 12.55 2.73 -24.13
N LEU A 99 13.20 1.73 -23.53
CA LEU A 99 14.64 1.68 -23.26
C LEU A 99 15.28 0.50 -24.00
N HIS A 100 16.56 0.65 -24.31
CA HIS A 100 17.39 -0.40 -24.91
C HIS A 100 18.64 -0.62 -24.04
N GLU A 101 19.24 -1.77 -24.18
CA GLU A 101 20.56 -2.05 -23.60
C GLU A 101 21.59 -1.07 -24.17
N ASN A 102 22.49 -0.59 -23.31
CA ASN A 102 23.49 0.45 -23.54
C ASN A 102 22.93 1.88 -23.71
N ASP A 103 21.62 2.11 -23.52
CA ASP A 103 21.11 3.48 -23.42
C ASP A 103 21.81 4.21 -22.27
N GLN A 104 22.19 5.46 -22.53
CA GLN A 104 22.74 6.39 -21.57
C GLN A 104 21.68 7.44 -21.24
N LEU A 105 21.42 7.63 -19.96
CA LEU A 105 20.38 8.53 -19.45
C LEU A 105 21.02 9.62 -18.61
N PHE A 106 20.68 10.87 -18.90
CA PHE A 106 21.06 12.05 -18.10
C PHE A 106 19.97 12.31 -17.08
N VAL A 107 20.32 12.41 -15.81
CA VAL A 107 19.36 12.72 -14.75
C VAL A 107 18.96 14.21 -14.86
N LEU A 108 17.67 14.49 -14.70
CA LEU A 108 17.13 15.85 -14.73
C LEU A 108 17.01 16.38 -13.29
N GLY A 109 17.45 17.61 -13.03
CA GLY A 109 17.31 18.24 -11.71
C GLY A 109 15.86 18.58 -11.37
N GLN A 110 15.55 18.71 -10.08
CA GLN A 110 14.19 18.95 -9.52
C GLN A 110 13.43 20.16 -10.09
N SER A 111 14.12 21.13 -10.70
CA SER A 111 13.50 22.33 -11.30
C SER A 111 12.67 22.03 -12.56
N PHE A 112 12.70 20.82 -13.07
CA PHE A 112 12.06 20.46 -14.34
C PHE A 112 10.57 20.08 -14.20
N SER A 113 10.14 19.58 -13.06
CA SER A 113 8.74 19.18 -12.81
C SER A 113 7.78 20.35 -12.71
N GLN A 114 8.29 21.57 -12.42
CA GLN A 114 7.46 22.76 -12.21
C GLN A 114 7.25 23.64 -13.45
N SER A 115 8.05 23.49 -14.52
CA SER A 115 8.05 24.44 -15.65
C SER A 115 7.28 24.01 -16.90
N GLU A 116 6.95 22.74 -17.06
CA GLU A 116 6.13 22.24 -18.17
C GLU A 116 4.89 21.50 -17.66
N GLY A 117 4.05 22.22 -16.91
CA GLY A 117 2.67 21.78 -16.68
C GLY A 117 2.01 21.55 -18.03
N VAL A 118 1.73 20.30 -18.38
CA VAL A 118 0.77 19.97 -19.43
C VAL A 118 -0.47 20.79 -19.12
N ARG A 119 -0.69 21.85 -19.91
CA ARG A 119 -1.95 22.56 -19.90
C ARG A 119 -2.99 21.52 -20.24
N SER A 120 -3.64 21.02 -19.21
CA SER A 120 -4.86 20.25 -19.30
C SER A 120 -5.76 20.98 -20.30
N ALA A 121 -6.11 20.31 -21.38
CA ALA A 121 -7.19 20.72 -22.26
C ALA A 121 -8.50 20.55 -21.47
N ALA A 122 -8.71 21.43 -20.51
CA ALA A 122 -9.94 21.60 -19.80
C ALA A 122 -10.71 22.73 -20.47
N ALA A 123 -11.97 22.44 -20.77
CA ALA A 123 -13.03 23.35 -21.17
C ALA A 123 -13.01 23.83 -22.64
N ARG A 124 -13.43 22.96 -23.54
CA ARG A 124 -14.35 23.37 -24.59
C ARG A 124 -15.68 22.62 -24.40
N GLU A 125 -16.71 23.34 -24.02
CA GLU A 125 -18.08 22.84 -24.00
C GLU A 125 -18.46 22.29 -25.40
N PRO A 126 -19.06 21.11 -25.53
CA PRO A 126 -19.59 20.64 -26.79
C PRO A 126 -20.96 21.31 -27.04
N ARG A 127 -21.02 22.15 -28.05
CA ARG A 127 -22.29 22.48 -28.70
C ARG A 127 -22.87 21.21 -29.35
N GLY A 128 -24.15 20.99 -29.13
CA GLY A 128 -24.89 19.79 -29.39
C GLY A 128 -24.81 19.21 -30.82
N GLY A 129 -24.98 17.91 -30.86
CA GLY A 129 -25.17 17.12 -32.07
C GLY A 129 -25.38 15.66 -31.70
N LEU A 130 -26.63 15.21 -31.68
CA LEU A 130 -27.01 13.81 -31.49
C LEU A 130 -26.47 12.95 -32.65
N SER A 131 -25.73 11.88 -32.34
CA SER A 131 -25.78 10.65 -33.13
C SER A 131 -25.47 9.45 -32.24
N LYS A 132 -26.40 8.50 -32.25
CA LYS A 132 -26.29 7.17 -31.65
C LYS A 132 -25.27 6.36 -32.42
N GLU A 133 -24.30 5.72 -31.73
CA GLU A 133 -23.76 4.40 -32.15
C GLU A 133 -22.95 3.75 -31.05
N SER A 134 -23.35 2.53 -30.75
CA SER A 134 -22.71 1.32 -30.26
C SER A 134 -21.59 1.43 -29.21
N SER A 135 -21.98 0.98 -28.02
CA SER A 135 -21.13 0.51 -26.93
C SER A 135 -20.18 -0.62 -27.38
N LYS A 136 -18.86 -0.34 -27.43
CA LYS A 136 -17.82 -1.36 -27.31
C LYS A 136 -17.04 -1.09 -26.02
N GLU A 137 -17.11 -2.07 -25.13
CA GLU A 137 -16.32 -2.13 -23.91
C GLU A 137 -14.84 -1.89 -24.19
N ARG A 138 -14.31 -0.78 -23.68
CA ARG A 138 -12.87 -0.53 -23.63
C ARG A 138 -12.40 -0.89 -22.22
N THR A 139 -11.86 -2.07 -22.09
CA THR A 139 -11.01 -2.44 -20.95
C THR A 139 -9.82 -1.46 -20.89
N GLY A 140 -9.85 -0.56 -19.94
CA GLY A 140 -8.77 0.41 -19.73
C GLY A 140 -7.51 -0.27 -19.24
N SER A 141 -6.46 -0.29 -20.06
CA SER A 141 -5.14 -0.64 -19.60
C SER A 141 -4.61 0.50 -18.71
N PHE A 142 -4.05 0.15 -17.55
CA PHE A 142 -3.47 1.08 -16.58
C PHE A 142 -2.23 1.85 -17.11
N PHE A 143 -1.73 1.43 -18.27
CA PHE A 143 -0.66 2.08 -19.01
C PHE A 143 -1.15 2.26 -20.45
N ARG A 144 -1.58 3.47 -20.80
CA ARG A 144 -1.84 3.81 -22.21
C ARG A 144 -0.51 4.18 -22.86
N ASP A 145 -0.16 3.44 -23.92
CA ASP A 145 0.81 3.88 -24.91
C ASP A 145 0.20 5.05 -25.70
N ASP A 146 0.50 6.27 -25.30
CA ASP A 146 0.25 7.46 -26.10
C ASP A 146 1.49 7.77 -26.97
N ASP A 147 1.73 6.94 -27.97
CA ASP A 147 2.69 7.22 -29.05
C ASP A 147 2.11 8.13 -30.15
N ARG A 148 1.04 8.88 -29.85
CA ARG A 148 0.43 9.80 -30.82
C ARG A 148 0.55 11.26 -30.40
N LEU A 149 1.79 11.77 -30.42
CA LEU A 149 2.03 13.23 -30.43
C LEU A 149 3.34 13.55 -31.19
N ALA A 150 3.40 13.05 -32.42
CA ALA A 150 4.40 13.52 -33.37
C ALA A 150 3.76 13.56 -34.75
N THR A 151 3.06 14.63 -35.07
CA THR A 151 2.93 15.23 -36.42
C THR A 151 1.89 16.34 -36.37
N LEU A 152 2.35 17.54 -36.15
CA LEU A 152 1.84 18.81 -36.72
C LEU A 152 2.94 19.85 -36.44
N VAL A 153 3.95 19.88 -37.29
CA VAL A 153 4.90 21.00 -37.36
C VAL A 153 4.42 21.86 -38.50
N ASP A 154 3.74 22.94 -38.16
CA ASP A 154 3.60 24.08 -39.06
C ASP A 154 4.86 24.94 -38.93
N GLY A 155 5.47 25.21 -40.09
CA GLY A 155 6.71 25.93 -40.21
C GLY A 155 6.56 27.43 -39.88
N SER A 156 6.85 27.82 -38.67
CA SER A 156 7.23 29.19 -38.34
C SER A 156 8.36 29.17 -37.32
N GLU A 157 9.57 29.51 -37.76
CA GLU A 157 10.73 29.73 -36.90
C GLU A 157 10.43 30.83 -35.86
N ARG A 158 9.96 30.42 -34.67
CA ARG A 158 10.11 31.24 -33.47
C ARG A 158 11.25 30.66 -32.67
N ARG A 159 12.36 31.40 -32.60
CA ARG A 159 13.48 31.12 -31.69
C ARG A 159 12.88 30.87 -30.30
N ALA A 160 12.84 29.61 -29.89
CA ALA A 160 12.55 29.25 -28.53
C ALA A 160 13.59 29.89 -27.59
N PRO A 161 13.19 30.39 -26.40
CA PRO A 161 14.15 30.86 -25.41
C PRO A 161 15.09 29.71 -25.10
N LYS A 162 16.40 29.95 -25.05
CA LYS A 162 17.39 29.01 -24.53
C LYS A 162 17.05 28.80 -23.05
N ILE A 163 16.28 27.75 -22.75
CA ILE A 163 16.15 27.28 -21.39
C ILE A 163 17.50 26.63 -21.07
N GLU A 164 18.24 27.22 -20.13
CA GLU A 164 19.41 26.56 -19.56
C GLU A 164 18.92 25.19 -19.01
N LYS A 165 19.31 24.13 -19.70
CA LYS A 165 19.01 22.78 -19.28
C LYS A 165 19.85 22.52 -18.03
N ASN A 166 19.22 22.51 -16.84
CA ASN A 166 19.83 22.00 -15.63
C ASN A 166 19.91 20.46 -15.72
N LEU A 167 20.74 19.96 -16.65
CA LEU A 167 21.14 18.57 -16.69
C LEU A 167 22.08 18.35 -15.52
N ALA A 168 21.77 17.40 -14.67
CA ALA A 168 22.74 16.86 -13.73
C ALA A 168 23.93 16.30 -14.52
N THR A 169 25.10 16.34 -13.95
CA THR A 169 26.31 15.77 -14.57
C THR A 169 26.27 14.24 -14.52
N GLU A 170 25.46 13.71 -13.61
CA GLU A 170 25.39 12.27 -13.32
C GLU A 170 24.54 11.50 -14.34
N ARG A 171 24.96 10.30 -14.65
CA ARG A 171 24.38 9.47 -15.69
C ARG A 171 23.98 8.09 -15.15
N ILE A 172 23.00 7.51 -15.83
CA ILE A 172 22.54 6.14 -15.61
C ILE A 172 22.72 5.36 -16.92
N TYR A 173 23.29 4.17 -16.85
CA TYR A 173 23.59 3.29 -17.97
C TYR A 173 22.73 2.04 -17.90
N VAL A 174 21.92 1.79 -18.94
CA VAL A 174 21.11 0.58 -19.03
C VAL A 174 21.98 -0.61 -19.41
N LYS A 175 22.10 -1.60 -18.53
CA LYS A 175 22.92 -2.80 -18.77
C LYS A 175 22.12 -3.92 -19.42
N ARG A 176 20.93 -4.19 -18.88
CA ARG A 176 20.09 -5.28 -19.35
C ARG A 176 18.61 -4.96 -19.18
N ILE A 177 17.80 -5.33 -20.16
CA ILE A 177 16.35 -5.24 -20.09
C ILE A 177 15.80 -6.60 -19.60
N LEU A 178 15.15 -6.60 -18.43
CA LEU A 178 14.61 -7.82 -17.80
C LEU A 178 13.17 -8.14 -18.23
N GLY A 179 12.53 -7.24 -18.99
CA GLY A 179 11.10 -7.34 -19.31
C GLY A 179 10.21 -6.68 -18.25
N ASN A 180 8.90 -6.64 -18.51
CA ASN A 180 7.89 -6.05 -17.60
C ASN A 180 8.18 -4.61 -17.13
N GLY A 181 8.94 -3.82 -17.91
CA GLY A 181 9.32 -2.46 -17.53
C GLY A 181 10.44 -2.39 -16.48
N ILE A 182 11.23 -3.46 -16.32
CA ILE A 182 12.36 -3.52 -15.38
C ILE A 182 13.66 -3.60 -16.17
N ALA A 183 14.67 -2.85 -15.73
CA ALA A 183 16.02 -2.86 -16.28
C ALA A 183 17.06 -2.93 -15.16
N GLU A 184 18.18 -3.59 -15.43
CA GLU A 184 19.41 -3.49 -14.64
C GLU A 184 20.21 -2.29 -15.15
N VAL A 185 20.72 -1.51 -14.22
CA VAL A 185 21.43 -0.27 -14.52
C VAL A 185 22.67 -0.11 -13.66
N GLU A 186 23.59 0.70 -14.17
CA GLU A 186 24.72 1.26 -13.42
C GLU A 186 24.62 2.78 -13.47
N SER A 187 25.29 3.48 -12.55
CA SER A 187 25.31 4.94 -12.48
C SER A 187 26.64 5.47 -11.99
N ASP A 188 26.94 6.74 -12.32
CA ASP A 188 28.20 7.39 -11.94
C ASP A 188 28.38 7.52 -10.40
N ILE A 189 27.26 7.63 -9.67
CA ILE A 189 27.19 7.56 -8.20
C ILE A 189 26.08 6.57 -7.80
N PRO A 190 26.07 6.05 -6.56
CA PRO A 190 25.02 5.14 -6.11
C PRO A 190 23.61 5.66 -6.39
N LEU A 191 22.74 4.80 -6.92
CA LEU A 191 21.37 5.20 -7.30
C LEU A 191 20.57 5.78 -6.13
N ASN A 192 20.84 5.34 -4.91
CA ASN A 192 20.20 5.89 -3.72
C ASN A 192 20.58 7.36 -3.49
N GLU A 193 21.84 7.72 -3.74
CA GLU A 193 22.30 9.12 -3.67
C GLU A 193 21.69 9.97 -4.79
N LEU A 194 21.57 9.40 -6.01
CA LEU A 194 20.84 10.06 -7.10
C LEU A 194 19.38 10.31 -6.73
N ALA A 195 18.73 9.31 -6.14
CA ALA A 195 17.35 9.37 -5.71
C ALA A 195 17.14 10.42 -4.60
N GLU A 196 18.04 10.50 -3.62
CA GLU A 196 17.98 11.54 -2.58
C GLU A 196 18.18 12.96 -3.13
N LYS A 197 19.09 13.12 -4.10
CA LYS A 197 19.48 14.41 -4.64
C LYS A 197 18.48 14.95 -5.66
N TYR A 198 17.95 14.10 -6.53
CA TYR A 198 17.16 14.50 -7.69
C TYR A 198 15.76 13.88 -7.73
N GLY A 199 15.47 12.91 -6.88
CA GLY A 199 14.27 12.13 -6.95
C GLY A 199 13.03 12.82 -6.39
N GLU A 200 11.89 12.31 -6.80
CA GLU A 200 10.58 12.66 -6.30
C GLU A 200 9.92 11.45 -5.61
N VAL A 201 8.93 11.72 -4.77
CA VAL A 201 8.11 10.67 -4.16
C VAL A 201 7.32 9.93 -5.25
N PRO A 202 7.43 8.61 -5.39
CA PRO A 202 6.71 7.83 -6.39
C PRO A 202 5.25 7.64 -5.97
N LEU A 203 4.41 8.61 -6.31
CA LEU A 203 2.98 8.50 -6.03
C LEU A 203 2.32 7.39 -6.87
N PRO A 204 1.27 6.73 -6.32
CA PRO A 204 0.51 5.75 -7.06
C PRO A 204 -0.08 6.31 -8.37
N PRO A 205 -0.04 5.55 -9.49
CA PRO A 205 -0.49 6.05 -10.80
C PRO A 205 -1.95 6.52 -10.86
N TYR A 206 -2.83 5.95 -10.05
CA TYR A 206 -4.26 6.31 -10.03
C TYR A 206 -4.54 7.70 -9.43
N LEU A 207 -3.54 8.37 -8.84
CA LEU A 207 -3.69 9.76 -8.39
C LEU A 207 -3.69 10.74 -9.57
N HIS A 208 -3.14 10.35 -10.73
CA HIS A 208 -3.10 11.14 -11.96
C HIS A 208 -2.59 12.58 -11.77
N ARG A 209 -1.58 12.75 -10.91
CA ARG A 209 -0.91 14.01 -10.64
C ARG A 209 0.54 13.79 -10.23
N ASP A 210 1.35 14.83 -10.37
CA ASP A 210 2.71 14.83 -9.86
C ASP A 210 2.74 15.00 -8.34
N ALA A 211 3.87 14.62 -7.73
CA ALA A 211 4.11 14.81 -6.31
C ALA A 211 4.29 16.32 -6.00
N THR A 212 3.75 16.74 -4.86
CA THR A 212 3.92 18.08 -4.32
C THR A 212 4.90 18.08 -3.14
N GLU A 213 5.35 19.23 -2.70
CA GLU A 213 6.19 19.32 -1.48
C GLU A 213 5.47 18.80 -0.23
N ASP A 214 4.14 18.92 -0.19
CA ASP A 214 3.34 18.35 0.90
C ASP A 214 3.36 16.80 0.87
N ASP A 215 3.38 16.18 -0.31
CA ASP A 215 3.46 14.72 -0.43
C ASP A 215 4.77 14.16 0.14
N LYS A 216 5.89 14.88 0.08
CA LYS A 216 7.15 14.46 0.70
C LYS A 216 7.00 14.18 2.19
N LYS A 217 6.14 14.95 2.87
CA LYS A 217 5.83 14.81 4.30
C LYS A 217 4.62 13.91 4.56
N ARG A 218 3.58 14.02 3.73
CA ARG A 218 2.30 13.38 3.97
C ARG A 218 2.22 11.95 3.44
N TYR A 219 3.02 11.59 2.43
CA TYR A 219 3.17 10.21 1.93
C TYR A 219 4.20 9.42 2.74
N GLN A 220 4.26 9.70 4.06
CA GLN A 220 5.06 9.03 5.08
C GLN A 220 4.23 8.80 6.33
N THR A 221 4.47 7.71 7.04
CA THR A 221 3.88 7.49 8.37
C THR A 221 4.62 8.31 9.43
N VAL A 222 3.96 8.58 10.57
CA VAL A 222 4.57 9.31 11.69
C VAL A 222 5.65 8.48 12.43
N PHE A 223 5.79 7.21 12.08
CA PHE A 223 6.75 6.27 12.67
C PHE A 223 7.69 5.65 11.62
N ALA A 224 7.75 6.20 10.41
CA ALA A 224 8.65 5.73 9.36
C ALA A 224 10.11 5.87 9.79
N SER A 225 10.87 4.76 9.80
CA SER A 225 12.26 4.70 10.24
C SER A 225 13.19 4.04 9.22
N ASN A 226 12.84 2.86 8.72
CA ASN A 226 13.69 2.04 7.86
C ASN A 226 13.49 2.40 6.38
N MET A 227 14.51 3.05 5.78
CA MET A 227 14.48 3.49 4.39
C MET A 227 14.61 2.30 3.43
N GLY A 228 13.86 2.29 2.33
CA GLY A 228 13.93 1.25 1.30
C GLY A 228 12.67 1.13 0.44
N SER A 229 11.56 1.69 0.85
CA SER A 229 10.27 1.50 0.19
C SER A 229 10.05 2.43 -0.98
N ALA A 230 9.51 1.89 -2.08
CA ALA A 230 9.00 2.69 -3.20
C ALA A 230 7.58 3.21 -2.96
N ALA A 231 6.84 2.66 -1.98
CA ALA A 231 5.49 3.11 -1.67
C ALA A 231 5.23 3.15 -0.15
N ALA A 232 4.37 4.06 0.28
CA ALA A 232 3.98 4.15 1.68
C ALA A 232 3.07 2.99 2.11
N PRO A 233 3.15 2.50 3.35
CA PRO A 233 2.13 1.64 3.94
C PRO A 233 0.86 2.47 4.18
N THR A 234 0.03 2.60 3.14
CA THR A 234 -1.02 3.62 3.03
C THR A 234 -2.09 3.54 4.11
N ALA A 235 -2.41 2.35 4.61
CA ALA A 235 -3.33 2.18 5.73
C ALA A 235 -2.86 2.91 7.01
N SER A 236 -1.56 3.15 7.12
CA SER A 236 -0.93 3.82 8.26
C SER A 236 -0.84 5.34 8.10
N LEU A 237 -1.16 5.91 6.93
CA LEU A 237 -1.05 7.36 6.69
C LEU A 237 -2.02 8.18 7.56
N ASN A 238 -3.09 7.57 8.03
CA ASN A 238 -4.07 8.22 8.90
C ASN A 238 -3.66 8.17 10.39
N MET A 239 -2.65 7.34 10.77
CA MET A 239 -2.18 7.25 12.15
C MET A 239 -1.52 8.56 12.60
N THR A 240 -1.84 9.00 13.82
CA THR A 240 -1.25 10.18 14.46
C THR A 240 -0.45 9.77 15.70
N GLU A 241 0.53 10.59 16.07
CA GLU A 241 1.30 10.36 17.33
C GLU A 241 0.39 10.37 18.57
N ASP A 242 -0.63 11.25 18.57
CA ASP A 242 -1.59 11.32 19.67
C ASP A 242 -2.40 10.03 19.80
N LEU A 243 -2.90 9.50 18.69
CA LEU A 243 -3.63 8.22 18.69
C LEU A 243 -2.73 7.07 19.18
N LEU A 244 -1.45 7.02 18.74
CA LEU A 244 -0.47 6.04 19.25
C LEU A 244 -0.27 6.16 20.77
N LYS A 245 -0.19 7.39 21.30
CA LYS A 245 -0.08 7.62 22.75
C LYS A 245 -1.33 7.15 23.50
N ARG A 246 -2.53 7.44 22.97
CA ARG A 246 -3.79 6.98 23.58
C ARG A 246 -3.91 5.45 23.58
N LEU A 247 -3.56 4.80 22.47
CA LEU A 247 -3.54 3.33 22.35
C LEU A 247 -2.60 2.71 23.39
N LYS A 248 -1.36 3.23 23.50
CA LYS A 248 -0.39 2.77 24.51
C LYS A 248 -0.92 2.98 25.93
N LYS A 249 -1.52 4.15 26.21
CA LYS A 249 -2.13 4.45 27.52
C LYS A 249 -3.28 3.50 27.85
N LYS A 250 -4.04 3.08 26.86
CA LYS A 250 -5.12 2.08 26.99
C LYS A 250 -4.58 0.67 27.28
N GLY A 251 -3.29 0.41 27.08
CA GLY A 251 -2.67 -0.91 27.26
C GLY A 251 -2.58 -1.73 25.97
N VAL A 252 -2.76 -1.10 24.80
CA VAL A 252 -2.47 -1.73 23.50
C VAL A 252 -0.96 -1.77 23.31
N ILE A 253 -0.43 -2.95 22.98
CA ILE A 253 0.98 -3.19 22.72
C ILE A 253 1.26 -2.86 21.26
N ILE A 254 2.12 -1.87 21.01
CA ILE A 254 2.48 -1.44 19.66
C ILE A 254 3.84 -2.05 19.30
N LYS A 255 3.87 -2.78 18.18
CA LYS A 255 5.06 -3.43 17.64
C LYS A 255 5.23 -3.08 16.16
N TYR A 256 6.44 -3.30 15.65
CA TYR A 256 6.80 -2.94 14.29
C TYR A 256 7.37 -4.14 13.55
N LEU A 257 7.20 -4.14 12.26
CA LEU A 257 7.99 -4.89 11.30
C LEU A 257 8.37 -3.97 10.15
N THR A 258 9.37 -4.32 9.39
CA THR A 258 9.75 -3.64 8.16
C THR A 258 9.36 -4.52 6.98
N LEU A 259 8.60 -3.99 6.05
CA LEU A 259 8.43 -4.55 4.70
C LEU A 259 8.58 -3.40 3.71
N HIS A 260 9.53 -3.50 2.80
CA HIS A 260 9.73 -2.52 1.76
C HIS A 260 8.76 -2.75 0.61
N VAL A 261 7.77 -1.85 0.50
CA VAL A 261 6.69 -1.97 -0.49
C VAL A 261 7.23 -1.62 -1.86
N GLY A 262 7.21 -2.59 -2.77
CA GLY A 262 7.55 -2.40 -4.16
C GLY A 262 6.42 -1.81 -5.00
N LEU A 263 6.75 -1.28 -6.18
CA LEU A 263 5.75 -0.75 -7.12
C LEU A 263 4.81 -1.82 -7.67
N GLY A 264 5.18 -3.08 -7.56
CA GLY A 264 4.35 -4.22 -7.95
C GLY A 264 2.99 -4.24 -7.26
N THR A 265 2.89 -3.69 -6.05
CA THR A 265 1.63 -3.56 -5.29
C THR A 265 0.56 -2.74 -6.03
N PHE A 266 0.96 -1.84 -6.93
CA PHE A 266 0.04 -1.03 -7.75
C PHE A 266 -0.27 -1.65 -9.11
N LEU A 267 0.35 -2.77 -9.46
CA LEU A 267 0.10 -3.43 -10.72
C LEU A 267 -1.21 -4.24 -10.66
N PRO A 268 -2.05 -4.14 -11.70
CA PRO A 268 -3.26 -4.95 -11.76
C PRO A 268 -2.92 -6.43 -11.99
N ILE A 269 -3.77 -7.32 -11.53
CA ILE A 269 -3.73 -8.73 -11.88
C ILE A 269 -3.98 -8.86 -13.39
N ARG A 270 -3.04 -9.49 -14.12
CA ARG A 270 -3.10 -9.63 -15.60
C ARG A 270 -3.60 -10.99 -16.07
N THR A 271 -3.96 -11.86 -15.16
CA THR A 271 -4.47 -13.20 -15.43
C THR A 271 -5.97 -13.26 -15.19
N ASP A 272 -6.70 -14.06 -15.97
CA ASP A 272 -8.14 -14.25 -15.76
C ASP A 272 -8.46 -15.04 -14.47
N LYS A 273 -7.57 -15.99 -14.15
CA LYS A 273 -7.67 -16.81 -12.93
C LYS A 273 -6.72 -16.30 -11.86
N ILE A 274 -7.23 -16.14 -10.64
CA ILE A 274 -6.49 -15.65 -9.47
C ILE A 274 -5.27 -16.56 -9.21
N GLU A 275 -5.43 -17.87 -9.29
CA GLU A 275 -4.40 -18.86 -8.97
C GLU A 275 -3.20 -18.81 -9.94
N ASN A 276 -3.38 -18.23 -11.13
CA ASN A 276 -2.30 -18.10 -12.12
C ASN A 276 -1.46 -16.84 -11.92
N HIS A 277 -1.88 -15.93 -11.03
CA HIS A 277 -1.13 -14.72 -10.73
C HIS A 277 0.12 -15.07 -9.92
N LYS A 278 1.28 -14.60 -10.38
CA LYS A 278 2.54 -14.67 -9.62
C LYS A 278 2.72 -13.36 -8.87
N MET A 279 2.73 -13.46 -7.55
CA MET A 279 3.03 -12.32 -6.70
C MET A 279 4.50 -11.95 -6.85
N HIS A 280 4.79 -10.65 -6.85
CA HIS A 280 6.17 -10.17 -6.73
C HIS A 280 6.62 -10.34 -5.29
N SER A 281 7.92 -10.54 -5.09
CA SER A 281 8.51 -10.60 -3.77
C SER A 281 8.81 -9.20 -3.23
N GLU A 282 8.74 -9.06 -1.92
CA GLU A 282 9.09 -7.84 -1.19
C GLU A 282 9.91 -8.22 0.04
N TRP A 283 10.98 -7.47 0.29
CA TRP A 283 11.84 -7.74 1.43
C TRP A 283 11.17 -7.37 2.75
N PHE A 284 11.33 -8.22 3.76
CA PHE A 284 10.78 -7.97 5.09
C PHE A 284 11.75 -8.37 6.20
N HIS A 285 11.55 -7.76 7.37
CA HIS A 285 12.18 -8.13 8.64
C HIS A 285 11.20 -7.97 9.80
N ILE A 286 11.11 -8.98 10.66
CA ILE A 286 10.31 -8.97 11.89
C ILE A 286 11.26 -9.00 13.08
N PRO A 287 11.36 -7.93 13.89
CA PRO A 287 12.20 -7.89 15.07
C PRO A 287 11.80 -8.95 16.13
N GLU A 288 12.76 -9.46 16.86
CA GLU A 288 12.55 -10.48 17.89
C GLU A 288 11.52 -10.08 18.95
N ASP A 289 11.50 -8.81 19.36
CA ASP A 289 10.56 -8.30 20.35
C ASP A 289 9.10 -8.31 19.82
N THR A 290 8.92 -8.16 18.51
CA THR A 290 7.62 -8.33 17.84
C THR A 290 7.21 -9.80 17.83
N ILE A 291 8.14 -10.70 17.54
CA ILE A 291 7.90 -12.16 17.56
C ILE A 291 7.47 -12.61 18.96
N ARG A 292 8.18 -12.15 20.00
CA ARG A 292 7.83 -12.48 21.39
C ARG A 292 6.39 -12.12 21.75
N GLU A 293 5.91 -10.97 21.30
CA GLU A 293 4.52 -10.56 21.56
C GLU A 293 3.51 -11.38 20.76
N ILE A 294 3.81 -11.71 19.50
CA ILE A 294 2.98 -12.62 18.70
C ILE A 294 2.85 -13.98 19.40
N GLU A 295 3.97 -14.56 19.84
CA GLU A 295 3.99 -15.85 20.52
C GLU A 295 3.29 -15.80 21.89
N ARG A 296 3.34 -14.65 22.60
CA ARG A 296 2.54 -14.43 23.80
C ARG A 296 1.05 -14.56 23.50
N VAL A 297 0.56 -13.87 22.47
CA VAL A 297 -0.86 -13.94 22.09
C VAL A 297 -1.25 -15.36 21.67
N LYS A 298 -0.39 -16.08 20.92
CA LYS A 298 -0.63 -17.47 20.53
C LYS A 298 -0.78 -18.40 21.74
N ARG A 299 0.10 -18.26 22.74
CA ARG A 299 0.01 -19.05 23.99
C ARG A 299 -1.29 -18.78 24.73
N CYS A 300 -1.71 -17.51 24.85
CA CYS A 300 -2.99 -17.17 25.48
C CYS A 300 -4.19 -17.81 24.76
N LYS A 301 -4.14 -17.95 23.42
CA LYS A 301 -5.17 -18.65 22.64
C LYS A 301 -5.13 -20.17 22.86
N GLY A 302 -3.94 -20.77 22.92
CA GLY A 302 -3.73 -22.23 23.09
C GLY A 302 -4.13 -22.73 24.48
N ALA A 303 -3.82 -21.99 25.53
CA ALA A 303 -4.16 -22.36 26.91
C ALA A 303 -5.67 -22.55 27.12
N ASN A 304 -6.51 -21.73 26.45
CA ASN A 304 -7.96 -21.85 26.55
C ASN A 304 -8.57 -23.02 25.76
N VAL A 305 -7.85 -23.57 24.76
CA VAL A 305 -8.29 -24.79 24.06
C VAL A 305 -8.08 -26.00 24.95
N SER A 306 -6.97 -26.02 25.71
CA SER A 306 -6.68 -27.08 26.69
C SER A 306 -7.69 -27.11 27.85
N LEU A 307 -8.13 -25.96 28.34
CA LEU A 307 -9.12 -25.88 29.43
C LEU A 307 -10.55 -26.27 29.03
N ARG A 308 -10.88 -26.22 27.74
CA ARG A 308 -12.18 -26.73 27.24
C ARG A 308 -12.21 -28.23 27.02
N SER A 309 -11.07 -28.87 26.87
CA SER A 309 -10.93 -30.32 26.67
C SER A 309 -10.71 -31.10 27.97
N ILE A 310 -10.52 -30.45 29.12
CA ILE A 310 -10.30 -31.06 30.43
C ILE A 310 -11.44 -30.61 31.37
N ARG A 311 -12.62 -31.15 31.15
CA ARG A 311 -13.65 -31.30 32.17
C ARG A 311 -14.08 -32.77 32.15
N ASP A 312 -13.26 -33.62 32.76
CA ASP A 312 -13.73 -34.91 33.30
C ASP A 312 -12.68 -35.66 34.14
N ASP A 313 -11.76 -34.98 34.82
CA ASP A 313 -11.22 -35.54 36.07
C ASP A 313 -10.49 -34.50 36.90
N GLY A 314 -10.78 -34.49 38.20
CA GLY A 314 -10.29 -33.52 39.17
C GLY A 314 -8.84 -33.78 39.57
N SER A 315 -7.89 -33.03 38.95
CA SER A 315 -6.60 -32.78 39.58
C SER A 315 -6.11 -31.38 39.24
N GLU A 316 -6.02 -30.54 40.26
CA GLU A 316 -5.51 -29.17 40.22
C GLU A 316 -4.00 -29.19 39.90
N ARG A 317 -3.61 -28.49 38.81
CA ARG A 317 -2.32 -27.82 38.71
C ARG A 317 -2.56 -26.36 38.37
N SER A 318 -2.18 -25.52 39.31
CA SER A 318 -2.20 -24.07 39.20
C SER A 318 -1.16 -23.60 38.16
N GLU A 319 -1.61 -23.27 36.96
CA GLU A 319 -0.84 -22.41 36.05
C GLU A 319 -1.46 -21.02 36.10
N GLU A 320 -0.64 -20.02 36.39
CA GLU A 320 -1.08 -18.63 36.50
C GLU A 320 -1.77 -18.19 35.21
N PRO A 321 -2.99 -17.61 35.30
CA PRO A 321 -3.68 -17.06 34.14
C PRO A 321 -2.91 -15.83 33.63
N CYS A 322 -2.90 -15.62 32.32
CA CYS A 322 -2.47 -14.38 31.66
C CYS A 322 -3.42 -13.23 32.03
N ASN A 323 -3.55 -12.92 33.30
CA ASN A 323 -4.43 -11.87 33.81
C ASN A 323 -3.65 -10.94 34.72
N ASP A 324 -3.50 -9.67 34.32
CA ASP A 324 -2.89 -8.63 35.13
C ASP A 324 -3.92 -7.90 36.03
N GLY A 325 -4.91 -8.61 36.48
CA GLY A 325 -5.75 -8.25 37.62
C GLY A 325 -6.49 -6.91 37.56
N ARG A 326 -6.93 -6.43 36.37
CA ARG A 326 -7.74 -5.21 36.27
C ARG A 326 -9.14 -5.47 35.71
N ASP A 327 -10.12 -5.28 36.57
CA ASP A 327 -11.58 -5.18 36.43
C ASP A 327 -12.26 -5.92 35.26
N GLU A 328 -12.71 -7.14 35.53
CA GLU A 328 -13.55 -7.97 34.65
C GLU A 328 -14.97 -7.41 34.40
N ALA A 329 -15.50 -6.59 35.30
CA ALA A 329 -16.89 -6.13 35.23
C ALA A 329 -17.15 -5.08 34.14
N PHE A 330 -16.16 -4.29 33.74
CA PHE A 330 -16.28 -3.30 32.67
C PHE A 330 -16.07 -3.87 31.27
N ARG A 331 -15.60 -5.13 31.18
CA ARG A 331 -15.15 -5.78 29.94
C ARG A 331 -16.24 -6.54 29.18
N SER A 332 -17.34 -6.87 29.81
CA SER A 332 -18.33 -7.80 29.23
C SER A 332 -19.36 -7.16 28.29
N GLU A 333 -19.49 -5.85 28.30
CA GLU A 333 -20.63 -5.18 27.65
C GLU A 333 -20.36 -4.60 26.25
N ILE A 334 -19.11 -4.40 25.83
CA ILE A 334 -18.83 -3.67 24.57
C ILE A 334 -18.01 -4.47 23.56
N ILE A 335 -17.18 -5.45 23.95
CA ILE A 335 -16.34 -6.20 23.00
C ILE A 335 -16.25 -7.68 23.41
N GLY A 336 -17.07 -8.50 22.82
CA GLY A 336 -17.07 -9.95 23.03
C GLY A 336 -15.72 -10.58 22.72
N ASP A 337 -15.17 -11.31 23.68
CA ASP A 337 -13.90 -12.02 23.76
C ASP A 337 -12.72 -11.15 24.23
N SER A 338 -12.45 -11.24 25.56
CA SER A 338 -11.39 -10.48 26.25
C SER A 338 -9.95 -10.94 25.94
N ARG A 339 -9.78 -11.88 25.00
CA ARG A 339 -8.46 -12.41 24.65
C ARG A 339 -7.66 -11.43 23.83
N PRO A 340 -6.35 -11.30 24.09
CA PRO A 340 -5.47 -10.51 23.26
C PRO A 340 -5.52 -10.93 21.79
N ARG A 341 -5.51 -9.93 20.88
CA ARG A 341 -5.56 -10.11 19.43
C ARG A 341 -4.26 -9.63 18.78
N VAL A 342 -3.88 -10.28 17.68
CA VAL A 342 -2.87 -9.76 16.75
C VAL A 342 -3.61 -8.94 15.70
N ILE A 343 -3.34 -7.65 15.66
CA ILE A 343 -3.99 -6.69 14.76
C ILE A 343 -2.97 -6.18 13.75
N ALA A 344 -3.22 -6.41 12.48
CA ALA A 344 -2.39 -5.91 11.39
C ALA A 344 -2.85 -4.53 10.92
N LEU A 345 -1.98 -3.53 10.91
CA LEU A 345 -2.23 -2.25 10.26
C LEU A 345 -1.64 -2.25 8.85
N GLY A 346 -2.47 -2.56 7.89
CA GLY A 346 -2.17 -2.67 6.47
C GLY A 346 -2.09 -4.12 5.96
N THR A 347 -2.40 -4.27 4.68
CA THR A 347 -2.33 -5.56 3.99
C THR A 347 -0.91 -6.11 3.91
N THR A 348 0.11 -5.24 3.85
CA THR A 348 1.53 -5.61 3.89
C THR A 348 1.89 -6.29 5.20
N VAL A 349 1.45 -5.72 6.35
CA VAL A 349 1.65 -6.34 7.67
C VAL A 349 0.95 -7.69 7.75
N ALA A 350 -0.31 -7.77 7.33
CA ALA A 350 -1.06 -9.03 7.35
C ALA A 350 -0.37 -10.11 6.51
N ARG A 351 0.13 -9.75 5.31
CA ARG A 351 0.84 -10.66 4.42
C ARG A 351 2.11 -11.19 5.07
N THR A 352 2.96 -10.32 5.59
CA THR A 352 4.22 -10.71 6.23
C THR A 352 4.00 -11.60 7.45
N LEU A 353 2.99 -11.31 8.28
CA LEU A 353 2.66 -12.13 9.45
C LEU A 353 2.20 -13.53 9.05
N GLU A 354 1.37 -13.65 8.03
CA GLU A 354 0.91 -14.94 7.53
C GLU A 354 2.02 -15.72 6.79
N TYR A 355 2.95 -15.01 6.12
CA TYR A 355 4.16 -15.61 5.57
C TYR A 355 5.07 -16.18 6.68
N TYR A 356 5.29 -15.39 7.75
CA TYR A 356 6.00 -15.87 8.94
C TYR A 356 5.31 -17.09 9.56
N ALA A 357 3.98 -17.07 9.73
CA ALA A 357 3.24 -18.20 10.27
C ALA A 357 3.45 -19.49 9.48
N LYS A 358 3.52 -19.37 8.14
CA LYS A 358 3.68 -20.49 7.22
C LYS A 358 5.12 -21.01 7.14
N THR A 359 6.12 -20.13 7.23
CA THR A 359 7.51 -20.44 6.90
C THR A 359 8.44 -20.44 8.11
N GLY A 360 8.09 -19.74 9.20
CA GLY A 360 8.95 -19.48 10.34
C GLY A 360 10.05 -18.46 10.07
N LYS A 361 10.14 -17.88 8.86
CA LYS A 361 11.16 -16.91 8.50
C LYS A 361 10.84 -15.55 9.09
N THR A 362 11.83 -14.91 9.68
CA THR A 362 11.73 -13.58 10.30
C THR A 362 12.32 -12.49 9.43
N GLU A 363 13.04 -12.85 8.37
CA GLU A 363 13.67 -11.97 7.41
C GLU A 363 13.79 -12.63 6.05
N GLY A 364 13.78 -11.86 4.97
CA GLY A 364 13.97 -12.31 3.60
C GLY A 364 12.91 -11.78 2.64
N GLU A 365 12.64 -12.54 1.60
CA GLU A 365 11.67 -12.21 0.55
C GLU A 365 10.32 -12.86 0.86
N ASP A 366 9.24 -12.05 0.84
CA ASP A 366 7.85 -12.46 0.98
C ASP A 366 7.17 -12.41 -0.38
N ASP A 367 6.77 -13.56 -0.91
CA ASP A 367 6.08 -13.72 -2.20
C ASP A 367 4.68 -14.34 -2.04
N ILE A 368 4.17 -14.45 -0.81
CA ILE A 368 2.87 -15.07 -0.56
C ILE A 368 1.75 -14.27 -1.23
N PHE A 369 0.92 -14.97 -1.98
CA PHE A 369 -0.32 -14.41 -2.53
C PHE A 369 -1.51 -14.89 -1.71
N ILE A 370 -2.13 -13.97 -0.97
CA ILE A 370 -3.33 -14.23 -0.16
C ILE A 370 -4.57 -13.85 -0.95
N TYR A 371 -5.46 -14.82 -1.16
CA TYR A 371 -6.72 -14.67 -1.88
C TYR A 371 -7.81 -15.53 -1.22
N PRO A 372 -9.09 -15.38 -1.56
CA PRO A 372 -10.20 -16.11 -0.95
C PRO A 372 -9.95 -17.60 -0.88
N GLY A 373 -10.26 -18.19 0.27
CA GLY A 373 -9.91 -19.58 0.63
C GLY A 373 -8.63 -19.72 1.45
N PHE A 374 -7.85 -18.61 1.65
CA PHE A 374 -6.70 -18.61 2.54
C PHE A 374 -7.13 -18.73 4.01
N ASN A 375 -6.44 -19.56 4.78
CA ASN A 375 -6.67 -19.74 6.21
C ASN A 375 -5.67 -18.90 7.01
N PHE A 376 -6.13 -17.79 7.60
CA PHE A 376 -5.33 -16.93 8.45
C PHE A 376 -4.98 -17.61 9.77
N GLN A 377 -3.71 -17.58 10.15
CA GLN A 377 -3.19 -18.25 11.34
C GLN A 377 -2.86 -17.30 12.48
N LEU A 378 -2.42 -16.07 12.16
CA LEU A 378 -1.98 -15.09 13.15
C LEU A 378 -2.88 -13.89 13.26
N VAL A 379 -3.33 -13.33 12.14
CA VAL A 379 -4.04 -12.05 12.11
C VAL A 379 -5.48 -12.23 12.56
N ASP A 380 -5.86 -11.56 13.64
CA ASP A 380 -7.22 -11.57 14.20
C ASP A 380 -8.09 -10.42 13.70
N ALA A 381 -7.46 -9.26 13.47
CA ALA A 381 -8.12 -8.08 12.93
C ALA A 381 -7.20 -7.36 11.94
N LEU A 382 -7.80 -6.73 10.94
CA LEU A 382 -7.09 -6.02 9.88
C LEU A 382 -7.61 -4.60 9.78
N ILE A 383 -6.70 -3.62 9.88
CA ILE A 383 -6.99 -2.22 9.56
C ILE A 383 -6.41 -1.95 8.18
N THR A 384 -7.22 -1.48 7.23
CA THR A 384 -6.79 -1.28 5.85
C THR A 384 -7.53 -0.11 5.19
N ASN A 385 -7.07 0.33 4.00
CA ASN A 385 -7.82 1.24 3.13
C ASN A 385 -8.86 0.46 2.30
N TYR A 386 -9.69 1.20 1.56
CA TYR A 386 -10.47 0.65 0.46
C TYR A 386 -9.58 0.47 -0.77
N HIS A 387 -9.65 -0.69 -1.40
CA HIS A 387 -8.75 -1.11 -2.48
C HIS A 387 -9.41 -1.03 -3.84
N ALA A 388 -8.60 -0.84 -4.89
CA ALA A 388 -9.09 -0.85 -6.27
C ALA A 388 -9.69 -2.19 -6.67
N PRO A 389 -10.72 -2.21 -7.54
CA PRO A 389 -11.28 -3.44 -8.06
C PRO A 389 -10.21 -4.30 -8.75
N LYS A 390 -10.36 -5.62 -8.66
CA LYS A 390 -9.46 -6.63 -9.29
C LYS A 390 -7.98 -6.53 -8.87
N SER A 391 -7.68 -5.93 -7.71
CA SER A 391 -6.31 -5.80 -7.19
C SER A 391 -5.94 -6.95 -6.23
N THR A 392 -4.65 -7.23 -6.11
CA THR A 392 -4.11 -8.24 -5.16
C THR A 392 -4.48 -7.92 -3.71
N VAL A 393 -4.49 -6.64 -3.35
CA VAL A 393 -4.84 -6.17 -2.00
C VAL A 393 -6.35 -6.30 -1.71
N LEU A 394 -7.21 -6.17 -2.74
CA LEU A 394 -8.64 -6.49 -2.62
C LEU A 394 -8.83 -8.00 -2.39
N MET A 395 -8.04 -8.86 -3.05
CA MET A 395 -8.09 -10.30 -2.85
C MET A 395 -7.75 -10.67 -1.40
N LEU A 396 -6.72 -10.07 -0.81
CA LEU A 396 -6.37 -10.28 0.60
C LEU A 396 -7.49 -9.84 1.54
N ALA A 397 -8.04 -8.63 1.35
CA ALA A 397 -9.15 -8.14 2.15
C ALA A 397 -10.40 -9.04 2.02
N SER A 398 -10.66 -9.55 0.79
CA SER A 398 -11.75 -10.49 0.52
C SER A 398 -11.54 -11.84 1.19
N ALA A 399 -10.28 -12.31 1.23
CA ALA A 399 -9.93 -13.55 1.94
C ALA A 399 -10.15 -13.41 3.45
N PHE A 400 -9.89 -12.21 4.00
CA PHE A 400 -10.00 -11.96 5.44
C PHE A 400 -11.46 -11.75 5.90
N ALA A 401 -12.24 -10.98 5.15
CA ALA A 401 -13.60 -10.59 5.51
C ALA A 401 -14.70 -11.56 4.99
N GLY A 402 -14.40 -12.33 3.94
CA GLY A 402 -15.40 -12.90 3.05
C GLY A 402 -15.89 -11.89 2.01
N TRP A 403 -16.00 -12.31 0.75
CA TRP A 403 -16.33 -11.39 -0.35
C TRP A 403 -17.68 -10.70 -0.17
N ASP A 404 -18.72 -11.43 0.25
CA ASP A 404 -20.07 -10.87 0.38
C ASP A 404 -20.12 -9.77 1.44
N HIS A 405 -19.51 -10.00 2.62
CA HIS A 405 -19.44 -9.00 3.68
C HIS A 405 -18.60 -7.79 3.25
N LEU A 406 -17.45 -8.04 2.60
CA LEU A 406 -16.59 -6.97 2.11
C LEU A 406 -17.29 -6.13 1.04
N LYS A 407 -17.96 -6.79 0.08
CA LYS A 407 -18.70 -6.11 -0.99
C LYS A 407 -19.80 -5.23 -0.42
N ASN A 408 -20.60 -5.73 0.53
CA ASN A 408 -21.63 -4.95 1.19
C ASN A 408 -21.05 -3.72 1.92
N ALA A 409 -19.87 -3.88 2.55
CA ALA A 409 -19.17 -2.76 3.20
C ALA A 409 -18.66 -1.72 2.19
N TYR A 410 -18.23 -2.17 0.99
CA TYR A 410 -17.79 -1.27 -0.08
C TYR A 410 -18.98 -0.52 -0.70
N ASP A 411 -20.09 -1.21 -0.96
CA ASP A 411 -21.34 -0.59 -1.46
C ASP A 411 -21.83 0.47 -0.45
N HIS A 412 -21.88 0.13 0.84
CA HIS A 412 -22.19 1.09 1.92
C HIS A 412 -21.23 2.29 1.93
N ALA A 413 -19.94 2.06 1.78
CA ALA A 413 -18.94 3.12 1.77
C ALA A 413 -19.12 4.06 0.56
N ILE A 414 -19.46 3.54 -0.62
CA ILE A 414 -19.74 4.34 -1.82
C ILE A 414 -20.99 5.19 -1.59
N ASP A 415 -22.08 4.60 -1.12
CA ASP A 415 -23.34 5.29 -0.83
C ASP A 415 -23.17 6.40 0.21
N LYS A 416 -22.38 6.15 1.25
CA LYS A 416 -22.02 7.11 2.30
C LYS A 416 -20.91 8.07 1.88
N LYS A 417 -20.44 8.02 0.64
CA LYS A 417 -19.42 8.91 0.06
C LYS A 417 -18.08 8.84 0.82
N TYR A 418 -17.64 7.65 1.20
CA TYR A 418 -16.28 7.44 1.68
C TYR A 418 -15.26 7.68 0.57
N ASN A 419 -14.05 8.05 0.96
CA ASN A 419 -12.92 8.22 0.06
C ASN A 419 -12.10 6.93 0.00
N PHE A 420 -11.61 6.60 -1.18
CA PHE A 420 -10.95 5.34 -1.48
C PHE A 420 -9.46 5.53 -1.75
N LEU A 421 -8.73 4.43 -1.71
CA LEU A 421 -7.31 4.28 -2.03
C LEU A 421 -6.38 4.96 -1.02
N SER A 422 -5.15 5.34 -1.43
CA SER A 422 -4.03 5.68 -0.54
C SER A 422 -4.31 6.78 0.48
N TYR A 423 -4.97 7.85 0.07
CA TYR A 423 -5.30 8.98 0.94
C TYR A 423 -6.74 8.93 1.47
N GLY A 424 -7.42 7.83 1.17
CA GLY A 424 -8.83 7.65 1.53
C GLY A 424 -9.07 7.31 2.99
N ASP A 425 -10.32 6.97 3.24
CA ASP A 425 -10.82 6.49 4.51
C ASP A 425 -10.33 5.06 4.79
N SER A 426 -10.56 4.57 5.99
CA SER A 426 -10.07 3.26 6.44
C SER A 426 -11.20 2.34 6.85
N MET A 427 -10.90 1.04 6.89
CA MET A 427 -11.76 -0.01 7.40
C MET A 427 -11.03 -0.80 8.48
N LEU A 428 -11.70 -1.13 9.58
CA LEU A 428 -11.30 -2.13 10.55
C LEU A 428 -12.18 -3.36 10.34
N ILE A 429 -11.57 -4.49 10.03
CA ILE A 429 -12.22 -5.79 9.84
C ILE A 429 -11.87 -6.66 11.06
N CYS A 430 -12.85 -7.10 11.86
CA CYS A 430 -12.62 -7.83 13.12
C CYS A 430 -13.64 -8.95 13.34
#